data_2f5c127c52f296b47487c9228b7be12d
#
_entry.id   2f5c127c52f296b47487c9228b7be12d
#
_cell.length_a   1.000
_cell.length_b   1.000
_cell.length_c   1.000
_cell.angle_alpha   90.00
_cell.angle_beta   90.00
_cell.angle_gamma   90.00
#
_symmetry.space_group_name_H-M   'P 1'
#
loop_
_entity.id
_entity.type
_entity.pdbx_description
1 polymer ?
#
loop_
_entity_poly.entity_id
_entity_poly.type
_entity_poly.pdbx_seq_one_letter_code
_entity_poly.pdbx_strand_id
1 'polypeptide(L)'
;YFHYIKAGRVVNDKASYVLKQNKDLLPKEWDNSKRNIVYFTSSMDEYFALGGVFDKTIYEDQTISIKKIISSLKKTNDKNVVLWIRCHPNLSNVFWKYNSEIYKLHDPSNRIFIINPRSKISSYKMLLNCEKIVNYSSRTAIEAVYWRKPSIVLGRTKFEKLNSVYRPKNHNETMKLILDSELKPKPKIGAIKWASYWVEGGYTQKYFDGSLRYGFKFKNTSIRFNLKIKLVYYVGKIIQYYLYNYLANYKFSFLKKVFNI
;
A
#
# COMPACT_ATOMS: atom_id res chain seq x y z
N TYR A 1 7.85 -11.69 -11.78
CA TYR A 1 7.75 -10.75 -10.66
C TYR A 1 6.34 -10.79 -10.02
N PHE A 2 5.28 -10.31 -10.71
CA PHE A 2 3.94 -10.19 -10.13
C PHE A 2 3.34 -11.54 -9.69
N HIS A 3 3.54 -12.60 -10.43
CA HIS A 3 3.13 -13.95 -10.02
C HIS A 3 3.87 -14.42 -8.77
N TYR A 4 5.17 -14.09 -8.64
CA TYR A 4 5.95 -14.41 -7.45
C TYR A 4 5.41 -13.67 -6.21
N ILE A 5 5.13 -12.36 -6.33
CA ILE A 5 4.57 -11.58 -5.22
C ILE A 5 3.18 -12.12 -4.83
N LYS A 6 2.31 -12.38 -5.82
CA LYS A 6 0.99 -12.98 -5.58
C LYS A 6 1.09 -14.33 -4.87
N ALA A 7 2.12 -15.13 -5.17
CA ALA A 7 2.38 -16.39 -4.49
C ALA A 7 3.03 -16.24 -3.10
N GLY A 8 3.28 -15.01 -2.64
CA GLY A 8 4.00 -14.74 -1.39
C GLY A 8 5.50 -15.01 -1.44
N ARG A 9 6.05 -15.20 -2.64
CA ARG A 9 7.47 -15.43 -2.87
C ARG A 9 8.15 -14.10 -3.15
N VAL A 10 8.56 -13.39 -2.11
CA VAL A 10 9.37 -12.16 -2.27
C VAL A 10 10.83 -12.52 -2.09
N VAL A 11 11.65 -12.08 -3.03
CA VAL A 11 13.07 -12.48 -3.15
C VAL A 11 13.89 -12.26 -1.87
N ASN A 12 13.46 -11.38 -0.96
CA ASN A 12 14.20 -11.05 0.25
C ASN A 12 13.33 -10.89 1.51
N ASP A 13 12.06 -11.29 1.50
CA ASP A 13 11.19 -11.09 2.66
C ASP A 13 10.52 -12.39 3.12
N LYS A 14 11.02 -12.94 4.24
CA LYS A 14 10.44 -14.14 4.88
C LYS A 14 9.06 -13.89 5.50
N ALA A 15 8.60 -12.65 5.54
CA ALA A 15 7.37 -12.25 6.20
C ALA A 15 6.29 -11.77 5.23
N SER A 16 6.14 -12.42 4.09
CA SER A 16 5.06 -12.07 3.17
C SER A 16 3.70 -12.25 3.85
N TYR A 17 2.99 -11.14 4.08
CA TYR A 17 1.63 -11.16 4.62
C TYR A 17 0.65 -11.96 3.74
N VAL A 18 0.96 -12.13 2.45
CA VAL A 18 0.15 -12.94 1.52
C VAL A 18 0.05 -14.39 1.98
N LEU A 19 1.12 -14.94 2.58
CA LEU A 19 1.14 -16.30 3.10
C LEU A 19 0.24 -16.49 4.34
N LYS A 20 -0.12 -15.40 5.02
CA LYS A 20 -1.02 -15.42 6.17
C LYS A 20 -2.50 -15.27 5.78
N GLN A 21 -2.78 -15.02 4.49
CA GLN A 21 -4.11 -14.90 3.96
C GLN A 21 -4.57 -16.23 3.33
N ASN A 22 -5.88 -16.48 3.36
CA ASN A 22 -6.47 -17.56 2.59
C ASN A 22 -6.65 -17.09 1.14
N LYS A 23 -5.96 -17.73 0.20
CA LYS A 23 -5.87 -17.30 -1.21
C LYS A 23 -7.22 -17.16 -1.91
N ASP A 24 -8.22 -17.91 -1.50
CA ASP A 24 -9.53 -17.95 -2.16
C ASP A 24 -10.63 -17.22 -1.37
N LEU A 25 -10.30 -16.66 -0.21
CA LEU A 25 -11.26 -16.03 0.67
C LEU A 25 -11.56 -14.58 0.25
N LEU A 26 -12.83 -14.32 -0.07
CA LEU A 26 -13.43 -12.99 -0.18
C LEU A 26 -14.21 -12.66 1.10
N PRO A 27 -14.57 -11.38 1.33
CA PRO A 27 -15.53 -11.01 2.37
C PRO A 27 -16.85 -11.74 2.18
N LYS A 28 -17.55 -12.07 3.28
CA LYS A 28 -18.84 -12.76 3.25
C LYS A 28 -19.90 -11.96 2.47
N GLU A 29 -19.86 -10.65 2.60
CA GLU A 29 -20.79 -9.70 1.96
C GLU A 29 -20.39 -9.34 0.52
N TRP A 30 -19.36 -10.00 -0.03
CA TRP A 30 -18.90 -9.73 -1.39
C TRP A 30 -19.90 -10.27 -2.41
N ASP A 31 -20.48 -9.37 -3.19
CA ASP A 31 -21.41 -9.68 -4.26
C ASP A 31 -20.79 -9.32 -5.62
N ASN A 32 -20.57 -10.32 -6.49
CA ASN A 32 -20.01 -10.11 -7.82
C ASN A 32 -20.95 -9.37 -8.79
N SER A 33 -22.23 -9.25 -8.47
CA SER A 33 -23.20 -8.47 -9.26
C SER A 33 -23.05 -6.96 -9.01
N LYS A 34 -22.33 -6.58 -7.95
CA LYS A 34 -22.10 -5.20 -7.55
C LYS A 34 -20.80 -4.66 -8.15
N ARG A 35 -20.74 -3.35 -8.25
CA ARG A 35 -19.55 -2.61 -8.63
C ARG A 35 -18.61 -2.49 -7.44
N ASN A 36 -17.78 -3.50 -7.23
CA ASN A 36 -16.88 -3.56 -6.10
C ASN A 36 -15.64 -2.70 -6.35
N ILE A 37 -15.49 -1.60 -5.63
CA ILE A 37 -14.33 -0.74 -5.63
C ILE A 37 -13.50 -1.05 -4.41
N VAL A 38 -12.21 -1.35 -4.57
CA VAL A 38 -11.33 -1.66 -3.44
C VAL A 38 -10.34 -0.53 -3.22
N TYR A 39 -10.38 0.08 -2.05
CA TYR A 39 -9.36 0.99 -1.58
C TYR A 39 -8.31 0.23 -0.77
N PHE A 40 -7.10 0.07 -1.32
CA PHE A 40 -5.97 -0.50 -0.59
C PHE A 40 -5.22 0.60 0.15
N THR A 41 -5.20 0.53 1.48
CA THR A 41 -4.47 1.52 2.26
C THR A 41 -2.97 1.32 2.17
N SER A 42 -2.23 2.40 2.36
CA SER A 42 -0.76 2.41 2.46
C SER A 42 -0.32 2.36 3.93
N SER A 43 0.92 1.98 4.18
CA SER A 43 1.58 2.17 5.45
C SER A 43 2.06 3.63 5.50
N MET A 44 1.33 4.49 6.20
CA MET A 44 1.56 5.94 6.15
C MET A 44 2.86 6.35 6.85
N ASP A 45 3.34 5.56 7.80
CA ASP A 45 4.65 5.70 8.42
C ASP A 45 5.79 5.60 7.38
N GLU A 46 5.70 4.62 6.48
CA GLU A 46 6.66 4.48 5.37
C GLU A 46 6.56 5.67 4.40
N TYR A 47 5.34 6.18 4.17
CA TYR A 47 5.11 7.30 3.28
C TYR A 47 5.68 8.61 3.83
N PHE A 48 5.42 8.91 5.10
CA PHE A 48 5.94 10.11 5.76
C PHE A 48 7.47 10.11 5.89
N ALA A 49 8.09 8.93 6.00
CA ALA A 49 9.54 8.80 6.05
C ALA A 49 10.25 9.21 4.73
N LEU A 50 9.51 9.36 3.63
CA LEU A 50 10.05 9.78 2.34
C LEU A 50 10.21 11.31 2.20
N GLY A 51 9.65 12.08 3.14
CA GLY A 51 9.79 13.54 3.22
C GLY A 51 9.07 14.32 2.11
N GLY A 52 9.32 15.63 2.07
CA GLY A 52 8.58 16.63 1.31
C GLY A 52 8.44 16.44 -0.21
N VAL A 53 9.21 15.54 -0.83
CA VAL A 53 9.03 15.17 -2.25
C VAL A 53 7.65 14.54 -2.49
N PHE A 54 7.04 13.97 -1.44
CA PHE A 54 5.76 13.28 -1.50
C PHE A 54 4.57 14.11 -0.97
N ASP A 55 4.80 15.34 -0.49
CA ASP A 55 3.78 16.16 0.19
C ASP A 55 2.75 16.81 -0.75
N LYS A 56 3.08 16.98 -2.03
CA LYS A 56 2.17 17.62 -3.01
C LYS A 56 1.14 16.63 -3.52
N THR A 57 0.07 16.43 -2.76
CA THR A 57 -1.06 15.54 -3.08
C THR A 57 -2.39 16.30 -3.04
N ILE A 58 -3.43 15.72 -3.66
CA ILE A 58 -4.78 16.32 -3.68
C ILE A 58 -5.53 16.19 -2.35
N TYR A 59 -5.04 15.36 -1.43
CA TYR A 59 -5.54 15.22 -0.07
C TYR A 59 -4.37 15.31 0.89
N GLU A 60 -4.59 15.89 2.06
CA GLU A 60 -3.56 16.02 3.10
C GLU A 60 -3.01 14.66 3.52
N ASP A 61 -3.90 13.68 3.67
CA ASP A 61 -3.55 12.30 4.00
C ASP A 61 -4.57 11.29 3.47
N GLN A 62 -4.24 10.02 3.66
CA GLN A 62 -5.06 8.89 3.23
C GLN A 62 -6.43 8.85 3.94
N THR A 63 -6.50 9.16 5.24
CA THR A 63 -7.75 9.11 6.01
C THR A 63 -8.72 10.18 5.53
N ILE A 64 -8.21 11.39 5.24
CA ILE A 64 -8.99 12.48 4.65
C ILE A 64 -9.52 12.06 3.28
N SER A 65 -8.69 11.42 2.44
CA SER A 65 -9.13 10.94 1.13
C SER A 65 -10.27 9.93 1.26
N ILE A 66 -10.15 8.97 2.17
CA ILE A 66 -11.19 7.95 2.44
C ILE A 66 -12.48 8.62 2.92
N LYS A 67 -12.40 9.51 3.92
CA LYS A 67 -13.58 10.23 4.46
C LYS A 67 -14.32 11.02 3.37
N LYS A 68 -13.60 11.74 2.51
CA LYS A 68 -14.18 12.51 1.41
C LYS A 68 -14.84 11.60 0.37
N ILE A 69 -14.19 10.50 -0.02
CA ILE A 69 -14.76 9.51 -0.95
C ILE A 69 -16.05 8.90 -0.37
N ILE A 70 -16.03 8.48 0.88
CA ILE A 70 -17.22 7.92 1.57
C ILE A 70 -18.36 8.94 1.58
N SER A 71 -18.06 10.19 1.97
CA SER A 71 -19.06 11.28 1.99
C SER A 71 -19.71 11.48 0.63
N SER A 72 -18.92 11.44 -0.44
CA SER A 72 -19.44 11.57 -1.81
C SER A 72 -20.23 10.34 -2.26
N LEU A 73 -19.77 9.12 -1.93
CA LEU A 73 -20.50 7.90 -2.27
C LEU A 73 -21.86 7.80 -1.56
N LYS A 74 -21.97 8.29 -0.32
CA LYS A 74 -23.26 8.36 0.40
C LYS A 74 -24.28 9.27 -0.30
N LYS A 75 -23.79 10.28 -1.02
CA LYS A 75 -24.63 11.24 -1.75
C LYS A 75 -24.99 10.77 -3.16
N THR A 76 -24.32 9.74 -3.68
CA THR A 76 -24.63 9.23 -5.04
C THR A 76 -25.88 8.36 -5.04
N ASN A 77 -26.62 8.44 -6.16
CA ASN A 77 -27.78 7.57 -6.39
C ASN A 77 -27.41 6.17 -6.87
N ASP A 78 -26.13 5.92 -7.22
CA ASP A 78 -25.67 4.60 -7.67
C ASP A 78 -25.58 3.62 -6.48
N LYS A 79 -26.69 2.88 -6.27
CA LYS A 79 -26.79 1.85 -5.24
C LYS A 79 -25.98 0.57 -5.55
N ASN A 80 -25.37 0.47 -6.73
CA ASN A 80 -24.59 -0.70 -7.11
C ASN A 80 -23.12 -0.60 -6.67
N VAL A 81 -22.61 0.61 -6.40
CA VAL A 81 -21.23 0.79 -5.94
C VAL A 81 -21.07 0.35 -4.49
N VAL A 82 -20.10 -0.52 -4.25
CA VAL A 82 -19.67 -0.98 -2.93
C VAL A 82 -18.21 -0.62 -2.72
N LEU A 83 -17.89 0.06 -1.63
CA LEU A 83 -16.53 0.43 -1.27
C LEU A 83 -15.98 -0.50 -0.21
N TRP A 84 -14.88 -1.17 -0.56
CA TRP A 84 -14.09 -2.01 0.33
C TRP A 84 -12.79 -1.31 0.68
N ILE A 85 -12.51 -1.11 1.96
CA ILE A 85 -11.26 -0.52 2.42
C ILE A 85 -10.42 -1.63 3.03
N ARG A 86 -9.42 -2.12 2.29
CA ARG A 86 -8.48 -3.14 2.74
C ARG A 86 -7.32 -2.48 3.45
N CYS A 87 -7.32 -2.54 4.78
CA CYS A 87 -6.23 -2.01 5.59
C CYS A 87 -4.93 -2.79 5.34
N HIS A 88 -3.81 -2.07 5.27
CA HIS A 88 -2.50 -2.66 4.96
C HIS A 88 -2.09 -3.67 6.04
N PRO A 89 -1.72 -4.91 5.70
CA PRO A 89 -1.43 -5.95 6.69
C PRO A 89 -0.28 -5.61 7.65
N ASN A 90 0.70 -4.80 7.24
CA ASN A 90 1.79 -4.36 8.12
C ASN A 90 1.30 -3.53 9.32
N LEU A 91 0.10 -2.93 9.21
CA LEU A 91 -0.51 -2.16 10.29
C LEU A 91 -1.09 -3.04 11.40
N SER A 92 -1.01 -4.38 11.30
CA SER A 92 -1.56 -5.33 12.28
C SER A 92 -0.99 -5.16 13.69
N ASN A 93 0.24 -4.68 13.80
CA ASN A 93 0.96 -4.49 15.08
C ASN A 93 1.19 -3.00 15.40
N VAL A 94 0.60 -2.09 14.63
CA VAL A 94 0.76 -0.65 14.81
C VAL A 94 -0.49 -0.08 15.45
N PHE A 95 -0.38 0.31 16.72
CA PHE A 95 -1.48 0.93 17.49
C PHE A 95 -1.49 2.45 17.25
N TRP A 96 -1.76 2.86 16.04
CA TRP A 96 -1.91 4.28 15.74
C TRP A 96 -3.36 4.71 15.86
N LYS A 97 -3.61 5.83 16.52
CA LYS A 97 -4.93 6.49 16.55
C LYS A 97 -5.51 6.64 15.15
N TYR A 98 -4.66 6.90 14.18
CA TYR A 98 -4.94 6.95 12.76
C TYR A 98 -5.66 5.70 12.21
N ASN A 99 -5.22 4.49 12.57
CA ASN A 99 -5.87 3.24 12.13
C ASN A 99 -7.25 3.09 12.77
N SER A 100 -7.41 3.51 14.03
CA SER A 100 -8.70 3.43 14.72
C SER A 100 -9.76 4.33 14.08
N GLU A 101 -9.36 5.45 13.49
CA GLU A 101 -10.27 6.32 12.76
C GLU A 101 -10.80 5.69 11.48
N ILE A 102 -9.97 4.94 10.76
CA ILE A 102 -10.41 4.20 9.56
C ILE A 102 -11.42 3.13 9.95
N TYR A 103 -11.20 2.39 11.05
CA TYR A 103 -12.10 1.31 11.46
C TYR A 103 -13.52 1.83 11.81
N LYS A 104 -13.63 3.05 12.35
CA LYS A 104 -14.90 3.69 12.65
C LYS A 104 -15.75 4.04 11.41
N LEU A 105 -15.14 3.98 10.23
CA LEU A 105 -15.84 4.29 8.97
C LEU A 105 -16.61 3.09 8.40
N HIS A 106 -16.58 1.93 9.06
CA HIS A 106 -17.34 0.76 8.67
C HIS A 106 -18.84 1.04 8.76
N ASP A 107 -19.52 0.96 7.62
CA ASP A 107 -20.94 1.32 7.49
C ASP A 107 -21.60 0.47 6.40
N PRO A 108 -21.96 -0.80 6.72
CA PRO A 108 -22.57 -1.72 5.76
C PRO A 108 -23.88 -1.22 5.18
N SER A 109 -24.68 -0.45 5.96
CA SER A 109 -25.95 0.13 5.50
C SER A 109 -25.75 1.08 4.31
N ASN A 110 -24.58 1.71 4.22
CA ASN A 110 -24.13 2.55 3.11
C ASN A 110 -23.14 1.85 2.19
N ARG A 111 -23.01 0.52 2.28
CA ARG A 111 -22.12 -0.29 1.43
C ARG A 111 -20.64 0.05 1.57
N ILE A 112 -20.21 0.44 2.78
CA ILE A 112 -18.83 0.74 3.13
C ILE A 112 -18.31 -0.33 4.07
N PHE A 113 -17.34 -1.10 3.63
CA PHE A 113 -16.77 -2.22 4.38
C PHE A 113 -15.30 -2.03 4.66
N ILE A 114 -14.91 -2.22 5.92
CA ILE A 114 -13.51 -2.12 6.35
C ILE A 114 -12.97 -3.53 6.62
N ILE A 115 -11.89 -3.88 5.93
CA ILE A 115 -11.21 -5.17 6.12
C ILE A 115 -9.97 -4.94 6.98
N ASN A 116 -9.98 -5.52 8.17
CA ASN A 116 -8.93 -5.39 9.18
C ASN A 116 -7.57 -5.90 8.65
N PRO A 117 -6.42 -5.31 9.07
CA PRO A 117 -5.07 -5.77 8.69
C PRO A 117 -4.81 -7.24 9.00
N ARG A 118 -5.36 -7.77 10.11
CA ARG A 118 -5.20 -9.17 10.54
C ARG A 118 -6.14 -10.16 9.83
N SER A 119 -7.05 -9.66 9.00
CA SER A 119 -8.01 -10.50 8.29
C SER A 119 -7.31 -11.48 7.35
N LYS A 120 -7.80 -12.72 7.34
CA LYS A 120 -7.36 -13.76 6.41
C LYS A 120 -7.91 -13.60 4.97
N ILE A 121 -8.76 -12.59 4.73
CA ILE A 121 -9.28 -12.26 3.40
C ILE A 121 -8.12 -11.96 2.46
N SER A 122 -8.19 -12.55 1.27
CA SER A 122 -7.13 -12.41 0.26
C SER A 122 -7.17 -11.05 -0.42
N SER A 123 -6.10 -10.29 -0.24
CA SER A 123 -5.92 -9.02 -0.96
C SER A 123 -5.90 -9.21 -2.48
N TYR A 124 -5.29 -10.30 -2.97
CA TYR A 124 -5.26 -10.59 -4.41
C TYR A 124 -6.57 -11.11 -4.95
N LYS A 125 -7.34 -11.87 -4.16
CA LYS A 125 -8.67 -12.29 -4.58
C LYS A 125 -9.60 -11.08 -4.72
N MET A 126 -9.55 -10.13 -3.77
CA MET A 126 -10.26 -8.86 -3.90
C MET A 126 -9.81 -8.05 -5.12
N LEU A 127 -8.50 -7.89 -5.32
CA LEU A 127 -7.92 -7.17 -6.46
C LEU A 127 -8.38 -7.77 -7.81
N LEU A 128 -8.40 -9.09 -7.92
CA LEU A 128 -8.77 -9.77 -9.17
C LEU A 128 -10.27 -9.71 -9.46
N ASN A 129 -11.11 -9.62 -8.43
CA ASN A 129 -12.57 -9.63 -8.57
C ASN A 129 -13.20 -8.23 -8.47
N CYS A 130 -12.47 -7.19 -8.08
CA CYS A 130 -13.00 -5.83 -8.07
C CYS A 130 -13.14 -5.26 -9.49
N GLU A 131 -13.98 -4.24 -9.62
CA GLU A 131 -14.08 -3.45 -10.85
C GLU A 131 -12.81 -2.61 -11.04
N LYS A 132 -12.41 -1.88 -10.02
CA LYS A 132 -11.20 -1.04 -10.01
C LYS A 132 -10.64 -0.88 -8.61
N ILE A 133 -9.42 -0.40 -8.53
CA ILE A 133 -8.81 -0.09 -7.25
C ILE A 133 -8.52 1.40 -7.09
N VAL A 134 -8.54 1.82 -5.83
CA VAL A 134 -8.08 3.13 -5.38
C VAL A 134 -7.00 2.90 -4.33
N ASN A 135 -5.98 3.69 -4.30
CA ASN A 135 -5.03 3.73 -3.19
C ASN A 135 -4.34 5.10 -3.06
N TYR A 136 -3.70 5.31 -1.91
CA TYR A 136 -2.96 6.55 -1.68
C TYR A 136 -1.56 6.47 -2.30
N SER A 137 -0.75 5.49 -1.89
CA SER A 137 0.64 5.32 -2.35
C SER A 137 1.11 3.86 -2.29
N SER A 138 0.24 2.91 -2.54
CA SER A 138 0.58 1.49 -2.44
C SER A 138 1.13 0.93 -3.75
N ARG A 139 2.11 0.02 -3.65
CA ARG A 139 2.57 -0.78 -4.79
C ARG A 139 1.45 -1.59 -5.44
N THR A 140 0.42 -1.93 -4.71
CA THR A 140 -0.77 -2.62 -5.22
C THR A 140 -1.37 -1.92 -6.45
N ALA A 141 -1.15 -0.58 -6.59
CA ALA A 141 -1.60 0.16 -7.77
C ALA A 141 -0.99 -0.34 -9.07
N ILE A 142 0.32 -0.51 -9.11
CA ILE A 142 1.00 -0.98 -10.31
C ILE A 142 0.79 -2.49 -10.54
N GLU A 143 0.60 -3.23 -9.45
CA GLU A 143 0.22 -4.65 -9.51
C GLU A 143 -1.15 -4.83 -10.17
N ALA A 144 -2.14 -3.99 -9.81
CA ALA A 144 -3.47 -4.00 -10.40
C ALA A 144 -3.45 -3.77 -11.92
N VAL A 145 -2.61 -2.87 -12.39
CA VAL A 145 -2.42 -2.64 -13.83
C VAL A 145 -1.92 -3.89 -14.55
N TYR A 146 -0.99 -4.62 -13.96
CA TYR A 146 -0.53 -5.90 -14.51
C TYR A 146 -1.69 -6.89 -14.65
N TRP A 147 -2.60 -6.91 -13.67
CA TRP A 147 -3.79 -7.77 -13.66
C TRP A 147 -4.99 -7.16 -14.41
N ARG A 148 -4.76 -6.14 -15.26
CA ARG A 148 -5.79 -5.53 -16.08
C ARG A 148 -6.93 -4.88 -15.29
N LYS A 149 -6.62 -4.31 -14.12
CA LYS A 149 -7.59 -3.53 -13.34
C LYS A 149 -7.29 -2.03 -13.46
N PRO A 150 -8.30 -1.19 -13.67
CA PRO A 150 -8.15 0.25 -13.55
C PRO A 150 -7.62 0.60 -12.17
N SER A 151 -6.61 1.45 -12.11
CA SER A 151 -5.93 1.80 -10.87
C SER A 151 -5.84 3.30 -10.70
N ILE A 152 -6.45 3.82 -9.63
CA ILE A 152 -6.51 5.24 -9.29
C ILE A 152 -5.57 5.49 -8.10
N VAL A 153 -4.62 6.40 -8.25
CA VAL A 153 -3.64 6.75 -7.23
C VAL A 153 -3.83 8.19 -6.79
N LEU A 154 -4.02 8.41 -5.51
CA LEU A 154 -4.36 9.71 -4.93
C LEU A 154 -3.13 10.46 -4.38
N GLY A 155 -2.08 9.73 -4.00
CA GLY A 155 -0.81 10.27 -3.52
C GLY A 155 0.30 10.15 -4.55
N ARG A 156 1.55 10.29 -4.08
CA ARG A 156 2.75 10.16 -4.91
C ARG A 156 3.25 8.72 -4.92
N THR A 157 3.85 8.31 -6.03
CA THR A 157 4.44 6.96 -6.15
C THR A 157 5.70 6.99 -6.98
N LYS A 158 6.60 6.02 -6.76
CA LYS A 158 7.85 5.87 -7.53
C LYS A 158 7.62 5.49 -8.99
N PHE A 159 6.40 5.04 -9.35
CA PHE A 159 6.03 4.64 -10.71
C PHE A 159 5.08 5.63 -11.42
N GLU A 160 4.86 6.79 -10.86
CA GLU A 160 3.93 7.79 -11.43
C GLU A 160 4.30 8.24 -12.84
N LYS A 161 5.60 8.28 -13.16
CA LYS A 161 6.09 8.66 -14.50
C LYS A 161 5.89 7.58 -15.57
N LEU A 162 5.48 6.36 -15.17
CA LEU A 162 5.25 5.25 -16.11
C LEU A 162 3.89 5.31 -16.82
N ASN A 163 3.07 6.32 -16.55
CA ASN A 163 1.74 6.53 -17.12
C ASN A 163 0.82 5.30 -17.08
N SER A 164 0.95 4.48 -16.04
CA SER A 164 0.21 3.20 -15.90
C SER A 164 -0.95 3.27 -14.94
N VAL A 165 -1.12 4.39 -14.22
CA VAL A 165 -2.20 4.60 -13.25
C VAL A 165 -2.93 5.90 -13.55
N TYR A 166 -4.18 6.00 -13.12
CA TYR A 166 -4.94 7.24 -13.16
C TYR A 166 -4.55 8.10 -11.96
N ARG A 167 -4.27 9.38 -12.22
CA ARG A 167 -3.88 10.36 -11.20
C ARG A 167 -4.81 11.56 -11.31
N PRO A 168 -5.89 11.60 -10.55
CA PRO A 168 -6.80 12.73 -10.54
C PRO A 168 -6.10 13.98 -10.00
N LYS A 169 -6.54 15.15 -10.45
CA LYS A 169 -6.00 16.46 -10.04
C LYS A 169 -6.75 17.06 -8.86
N ASN A 170 -7.95 16.58 -8.58
CA ASN A 170 -8.82 17.05 -7.50
C ASN A 170 -9.85 16.00 -7.10
N HIS A 171 -10.66 16.31 -6.08
CA HIS A 171 -11.68 15.39 -5.58
C HIS A 171 -12.79 15.08 -6.61
N ASN A 172 -13.21 16.05 -7.41
CA ASN A 172 -14.26 15.83 -8.41
C ASN A 172 -13.80 14.84 -9.49
N GLU A 173 -12.55 14.99 -9.95
CA GLU A 173 -11.95 14.03 -10.88
C GLU A 173 -11.77 12.65 -10.25
N THR A 174 -11.41 12.59 -8.97
CA THR A 174 -11.35 11.32 -8.22
C THR A 174 -12.70 10.61 -8.26
N MET A 175 -13.76 11.31 -7.95
CA MET A 175 -15.11 10.73 -7.93
C MET A 175 -15.59 10.38 -9.34
N LYS A 176 -15.28 11.20 -10.36
CA LYS A 176 -15.56 10.87 -11.76
C LYS A 176 -14.92 9.53 -12.14
N LEU A 177 -13.64 9.34 -11.85
CA LEU A 177 -12.93 8.08 -12.14
C LEU A 177 -13.49 6.88 -11.35
N ILE A 178 -13.88 7.08 -10.10
CA ILE A 178 -14.47 6.01 -9.25
C ILE A 178 -15.83 5.59 -9.79
N LEU A 179 -16.68 6.54 -10.20
CA LEU A 179 -18.05 6.29 -10.65
C LEU A 179 -18.14 5.88 -12.13
N ASP A 180 -17.11 6.12 -12.94
CA ASP A 180 -17.08 5.72 -14.35
C ASP A 180 -17.06 4.19 -14.49
N SER A 181 -18.20 3.60 -14.89
CA SER A 181 -18.32 2.14 -15.10
C SER A 181 -17.49 1.63 -16.29
N GLU A 182 -17.17 2.52 -17.25
CA GLU A 182 -16.45 2.20 -18.47
C GLU A 182 -14.95 2.46 -18.38
N LEU A 183 -14.44 2.84 -17.20
CA LEU A 183 -13.02 3.12 -16.98
C LEU A 183 -12.17 1.90 -17.34
N LYS A 184 -11.34 2.02 -18.37
CA LYS A 184 -10.48 0.93 -18.85
C LYS A 184 -9.15 0.90 -18.10
N PRO A 185 -8.53 -0.27 -17.89
CA PRO A 185 -7.18 -0.33 -17.34
C PRO A 185 -6.18 0.32 -18.30
N LYS A 186 -5.21 1.05 -17.77
CA LYS A 186 -4.09 1.57 -18.57
C LYS A 186 -3.18 0.43 -19.09
N PRO A 187 -2.35 0.70 -20.12
CA PRO A 187 -1.47 -0.32 -20.70
C PRO A 187 -0.51 -0.95 -19.68
N LYS A 188 -0.31 -2.27 -19.80
CA LYS A 188 0.58 -3.05 -18.91
C LYS A 188 2.06 -2.66 -18.99
N ILE A 189 2.48 -1.98 -20.04
CA ILE A 189 3.90 -1.72 -20.30
C ILE A 189 4.63 -1.06 -19.14
N GLY A 190 3.99 -0.11 -18.45
CA GLY A 190 4.59 0.52 -17.28
C GLY A 190 4.73 -0.44 -16.10
N ALA A 191 3.76 -1.35 -15.89
CA ALA A 191 3.88 -2.39 -14.88
C ALA A 191 5.04 -3.35 -15.21
N ILE A 192 5.21 -3.71 -16.49
CA ILE A 192 6.33 -4.55 -16.94
C ILE A 192 7.66 -3.83 -16.69
N LYS A 193 7.79 -2.55 -17.08
CA LYS A 193 9.00 -1.75 -16.81
C LYS A 193 9.31 -1.68 -15.32
N TRP A 194 8.29 -1.50 -14.48
CA TRP A 194 8.42 -1.52 -13.03
C TRP A 194 8.95 -2.87 -12.52
N ALA A 195 8.38 -3.98 -13.03
CA ALA A 195 8.79 -5.33 -12.65
C ALA A 195 10.24 -5.63 -13.06
N SER A 196 10.63 -5.28 -14.30
CA SER A 196 12.00 -5.42 -14.80
C SER A 196 13.00 -4.69 -13.91
N TYR A 197 12.71 -3.42 -13.57
CA TYR A 197 13.55 -2.67 -12.64
C TYR A 197 13.74 -3.40 -11.29
N TRP A 198 12.71 -4.02 -10.74
CA TRP A 198 12.79 -4.74 -9.48
C TRP A 198 13.49 -6.10 -9.59
N VAL A 199 13.40 -6.77 -10.72
CA VAL A 199 14.07 -8.06 -10.96
C VAL A 199 15.54 -7.87 -11.27
N GLU A 200 15.86 -6.88 -12.09
CA GLU A 200 17.22 -6.62 -12.58
C GLU A 200 18.01 -5.72 -11.64
N GLY A 201 17.34 -5.15 -10.60
CA GLY A 201 17.99 -4.28 -9.62
C GLY A 201 18.35 -2.88 -10.13
N GLY A 202 17.93 -2.54 -11.36
CA GLY A 202 18.16 -1.25 -12.00
C GLY A 202 19.62 -0.96 -12.38
N TYR A 203 20.56 -1.45 -11.60
CA TYR A 203 22.01 -1.43 -11.88
C TYR A 203 22.62 -2.75 -11.44
N THR A 204 23.29 -3.43 -12.34
CA THR A 204 24.18 -4.53 -11.98
C THR A 204 25.35 -3.92 -11.23
N GLN A 205 25.41 -4.13 -9.94
CA GLN A 205 26.55 -3.70 -9.14
C GLN A 205 27.75 -4.59 -9.49
N LYS A 206 28.61 -4.13 -10.38
CA LYS A 206 29.74 -4.91 -10.91
C LYS A 206 30.65 -5.53 -9.83
N TYR A 207 30.68 -4.94 -8.66
CA TYR A 207 31.62 -5.31 -7.61
C TYR A 207 30.98 -5.79 -6.31
N PHE A 208 29.64 -5.69 -6.18
CA PHE A 208 28.91 -6.08 -5.00
C PHE A 208 27.89 -7.18 -5.32
N ASP A 209 27.91 -8.24 -4.54
CA ASP A 209 26.90 -9.29 -4.55
C ASP A 209 26.41 -9.57 -3.13
N GLY A 210 25.12 -9.69 -2.92
CA GLY A 210 24.49 -9.95 -1.61
C GLY A 210 23.78 -8.74 -1.01
N SER A 211 23.61 -8.75 0.30
CA SER A 211 22.92 -7.70 1.04
C SER A 211 23.53 -7.45 2.41
N LEU A 212 23.32 -6.24 2.94
CA LEU A 212 23.73 -5.89 4.31
C LEU A 212 23.18 -6.83 5.38
N ARG A 213 22.02 -7.43 5.14
CA ARG A 213 21.36 -8.34 6.10
C ARG A 213 21.99 -9.73 6.15
N TYR A 214 22.42 -10.24 4.98
CA TYR A 214 22.91 -11.62 4.85
C TYR A 214 24.41 -11.72 4.62
N GLY A 215 25.09 -10.59 4.59
CA GLY A 215 26.48 -10.45 4.17
C GLY A 215 26.57 -10.16 2.68
N PHE A 216 27.66 -9.59 2.28
CA PHE A 216 27.92 -9.27 0.87
C PHE A 216 29.36 -9.62 0.48
N LYS A 217 29.56 -9.79 -0.81
CA LYS A 217 30.89 -9.95 -1.41
C LYS A 217 31.27 -8.66 -2.13
N PHE A 218 32.49 -8.25 -1.99
CA PHE A 218 33.10 -7.18 -2.77
C PHE A 218 34.25 -7.77 -3.58
N LYS A 219 34.20 -7.70 -4.90
CA LYS A 219 35.15 -8.35 -5.79
C LYS A 219 35.42 -9.81 -5.40
N ASN A 220 34.38 -10.61 -5.23
CA ASN A 220 34.43 -12.00 -4.79
C ASN A 220 34.94 -12.26 -3.35
N THR A 221 35.39 -11.22 -2.63
CA THR A 221 35.80 -11.36 -1.22
C THR A 221 34.57 -11.21 -0.32
N SER A 222 34.28 -12.23 0.48
CA SER A 222 33.18 -12.18 1.44
C SER A 222 33.48 -11.20 2.57
N ILE A 223 32.65 -10.19 2.72
CA ILE A 223 32.68 -9.27 3.85
C ILE A 223 31.68 -9.79 4.88
N ARG A 224 32.21 -10.33 5.99
CA ARG A 224 31.41 -10.78 7.13
C ARG A 224 31.40 -9.70 8.19
N PHE A 225 30.21 -9.31 8.63
CA PHE A 225 30.09 -8.45 9.80
C PHE A 225 30.56 -9.23 11.04
N ASN A 226 31.43 -8.61 11.82
CA ASN A 226 31.83 -9.20 13.09
C ASN A 226 30.63 -9.21 14.07
N LEU A 227 30.77 -9.99 15.16
CA LEU A 227 29.69 -10.18 16.13
C LEU A 227 29.26 -8.86 16.78
N LYS A 228 30.18 -7.90 16.99
CA LYS A 228 29.90 -6.58 17.55
C LYS A 228 28.97 -5.77 16.64
N ILE A 229 29.22 -5.75 15.34
CA ILE A 229 28.38 -5.04 14.37
C ILE A 229 26.98 -5.67 14.33
N LYS A 230 26.90 -7.01 14.34
CA LYS A 230 25.61 -7.70 14.41
C LYS A 230 24.84 -7.35 15.69
N LEU A 231 25.54 -7.33 16.83
CA LEU A 231 24.94 -6.98 18.12
C LEU A 231 24.39 -5.55 18.10
N VAL A 232 25.19 -4.57 17.63
CA VAL A 232 24.76 -3.17 17.50
C VAL A 232 23.54 -3.06 16.59
N TYR A 233 23.50 -3.80 15.48
CA TYR A 233 22.34 -3.83 14.59
C TYR A 233 21.08 -4.37 15.30
N TYR A 234 21.18 -5.47 16.06
CA TYR A 234 20.04 -6.04 16.77
C TYR A 234 19.57 -5.16 17.93
N VAL A 235 20.50 -4.59 18.70
CA VAL A 235 20.18 -3.63 19.77
C VAL A 235 19.51 -2.38 19.18
N GLY A 236 20.05 -1.85 18.07
CA GLY A 236 19.44 -0.73 17.35
C GLY A 236 18.01 -1.04 16.87
N LYS A 237 17.76 -2.26 16.39
CA LYS A 237 16.40 -2.71 16.02
C LYS A 237 15.45 -2.77 17.22
N ILE A 238 15.92 -3.21 18.37
CA ILE A 238 15.13 -3.26 19.61
C ILE A 238 14.81 -1.83 20.08
N ILE A 239 15.81 -0.95 20.11
CA ILE A 239 15.63 0.46 20.47
C ILE A 239 14.65 1.13 19.49
N GLN A 240 14.83 0.91 18.19
CA GLN A 240 13.93 1.44 17.16
C GLN A 240 12.49 0.95 17.36
N TYR A 241 12.29 -0.32 17.72
CA TYR A 241 10.97 -0.88 18.00
C TYR A 241 10.31 -0.19 19.21
N TYR A 242 11.04 -0.03 20.31
CA TYR A 242 10.51 0.61 21.52
C TYR A 242 10.30 2.12 21.31
N LEU A 243 11.25 2.80 20.68
CA LEU A 243 11.13 4.22 20.36
C LEU A 243 9.95 4.49 19.42
N TYR A 244 9.80 3.65 18.39
CA TYR A 244 8.70 3.74 17.44
C TYR A 244 7.34 3.55 18.13
N ASN A 245 7.21 2.53 18.99
CA ASN A 245 5.97 2.32 19.75
C ASN A 245 5.72 3.42 20.79
N TYR A 246 6.77 3.95 21.42
CA TYR A 246 6.67 5.06 22.35
C TYR A 246 6.23 6.35 21.64
N LEU A 247 6.86 6.70 20.52
CA LEU A 247 6.52 7.87 19.73
C LEU A 247 5.15 7.74 19.03
N ALA A 248 4.76 6.54 18.64
CA ALA A 248 3.44 6.28 18.07
C ALA A 248 2.30 6.48 19.08
N ASN A 249 2.59 6.32 20.38
CA ASN A 249 1.63 6.57 21.45
C ASN A 249 1.64 8.02 21.95
N TYR A 250 2.72 8.77 21.72
CA TYR A 250 2.77 10.19 22.02
C TYR A 250 2.17 11.01 20.88
N LYS A 251 1.27 11.94 21.22
CA LYS A 251 0.50 12.77 20.29
C LYS A 251 1.38 13.32 19.16
N PHE A 252 1.09 12.92 17.93
CA PHE A 252 1.69 13.43 16.69
C PHE A 252 1.69 14.96 16.56
N SER A 253 0.84 15.66 17.33
CA SER A 253 0.81 17.12 17.44
C SER A 253 2.11 17.73 18.00
N PHE A 254 2.88 16.97 18.78
CA PHE A 254 4.15 17.45 19.31
C PHE A 254 5.25 17.47 18.24
N LEU A 255 5.30 16.43 17.40
CA LEU A 255 6.29 16.36 16.32
C LEU A 255 6.03 17.38 15.21
N LYS A 256 4.76 17.66 14.87
CA LYS A 256 4.41 18.78 14.00
C LYS A 256 4.90 20.13 14.55
N LYS A 257 4.86 20.32 15.87
CA LYS A 257 5.29 21.56 16.53
C LYS A 257 6.82 21.69 16.65
N VAL A 258 7.53 20.55 16.81
CA VAL A 258 9.00 20.55 17.01
C VAL A 258 9.76 20.61 15.69
N PHE A 259 9.22 20.01 14.64
CA PHE A 259 9.89 19.90 13.33
C PHE A 259 9.32 20.82 12.26
N ASN A 260 8.33 21.67 12.60
CA ASN A 260 7.70 22.60 11.63
C ASN A 260 7.22 21.89 10.33
N ILE A 261 6.72 20.65 10.46
CA ILE A 261 6.22 19.82 9.37
C ILE A 261 4.69 19.81 9.37
#